data_37261d4d502efe20e69213706585d65d
#
_entry.id   37261d4d502efe20e69213706585d65d
#
_cell.length_a   1.000
_cell.length_b   1.000
_cell.length_c   1.000
_cell.angle_alpha   90.00
_cell.angle_beta   90.00
_cell.angle_gamma   90.00
#
_symmetry.space_group_name_H-M   'P 1'
#
loop_
_entity.id
_entity.type
_entity.pdbx_description
1 polymer ?
#
loop_
_entity_poly.entity_id
_entity_poly.type
_entity_poly.pdbx_seq_one_letter_code
_entity_poly.pdbx_strand_id
1 'polypeptide(L)'
;RIYLHHEMAQTPVFPSKLFFFCEQPAESGGATPICRSDCLVARLEHELPSFVEACAGKGLRYTHTMPADDDPGSGMGRSWRSTFRADSRAGCEVRMAELGYSAVWNSDGSLTATTPVLSGVKNLEDGRRVFFNQLIAAYSGFGPAGESPDHSIAFGDGEKLPADMVWKACQIAEELTFDIQWQTGQMAIVDNHVTMHGRRRFSGVRKILAALIA
;
A
#
# COMPACT_ATOMS: atom_id res chain seq x y z
N ARG A 1 12.69 -1.94 7.61
CA ARG A 1 12.41 -1.67 6.21
C ARG A 1 10.90 -1.44 6.03
N ILE A 2 10.52 -0.51 5.14
CA ILE A 2 9.17 -0.38 4.59
C ILE A 2 9.33 -0.56 3.08
N TYR A 3 8.52 -1.46 2.51
CA TYR A 3 8.57 -1.74 1.09
C TYR A 3 7.85 -0.65 0.29
N LEU A 4 8.09 -0.59 -1.03
CA LEU A 4 7.49 0.37 -1.94
C LEU A 4 5.96 0.25 -1.93
N HIS A 5 5.28 1.37 -1.69
CA HIS A 5 3.82 1.47 -1.67
C HIS A 5 3.36 2.87 -2.05
N HIS A 6 2.16 2.97 -2.56
CA HIS A 6 1.40 4.22 -2.53
C HIS A 6 0.72 4.36 -1.17
N GLU A 7 0.73 5.54 -0.58
CA GLU A 7 0.10 5.76 0.70
C GLU A 7 -1.41 5.50 0.61
N MET A 8 -1.89 4.58 1.45
CA MET A 8 -3.29 4.21 1.57
C MET A 8 -3.96 3.68 0.29
N ALA A 9 -3.20 3.14 -0.68
CA ALA A 9 -3.78 2.61 -1.93
C ALA A 9 -4.69 1.38 -1.74
N GLN A 10 -4.65 0.76 -0.56
CA GLN A 10 -5.56 -0.32 -0.15
C GLN A 10 -6.89 0.19 0.41
N THR A 11 -7.18 1.47 0.33
CA THR A 11 -8.42 2.08 0.82
C THR A 11 -9.07 2.94 -0.26
N PRO A 12 -10.40 3.19 -0.19
CA PRO A 12 -11.07 4.09 -1.14
C PRO A 12 -10.63 5.55 -1.02
N VAL A 13 -10.08 5.95 0.13
CA VAL A 13 -9.66 7.33 0.42
C VAL A 13 -8.16 7.33 0.70
N PHE A 14 -7.41 8.14 -0.04
CA PHE A 14 -5.96 8.24 0.05
C PHE A 14 -5.51 9.69 -0.16
N PRO A 15 -4.35 10.09 0.38
CA PRO A 15 -3.80 11.42 0.18
C PRO A 15 -3.30 11.62 -1.26
N SER A 16 -3.40 12.83 -1.77
CA SER A 16 -2.86 13.21 -3.08
C SER A 16 -1.34 13.39 -3.04
N LYS A 17 -0.82 13.94 -1.94
CA LYS A 17 0.60 14.25 -1.77
C LYS A 17 1.10 13.90 -0.39
N LEU A 18 2.42 13.63 -0.32
CA LEU A 18 3.16 13.47 0.91
C LEU A 18 4.30 14.47 0.94
N PHE A 19 4.51 15.05 2.11
CA PHE A 19 5.68 15.87 2.42
C PHE A 19 6.54 15.12 3.41
N PHE A 20 7.82 14.99 3.10
CA PHE A 20 8.82 14.45 4.01
C PHE A 20 9.81 15.55 4.38
N PHE A 21 10.14 15.64 5.66
CA PHE A 21 11.18 16.54 6.16
C PHE A 21 12.18 15.75 7.01
N CYS A 22 13.44 15.87 6.69
CA CYS A 22 14.51 15.23 7.45
C CYS A 22 14.94 16.11 8.62
N GLU A 23 14.48 15.76 9.81
CA GLU A 23 14.98 16.37 11.05
C GLU A 23 16.33 15.75 11.44
N GLN A 24 16.44 14.42 11.34
CA GLN A 24 17.67 13.68 11.64
C GLN A 24 17.82 12.48 10.70
N PRO A 25 18.88 12.42 9.87
CA PRO A 25 19.17 11.24 9.06
C PRO A 25 19.67 10.10 9.95
N ALA A 26 19.58 8.86 9.44
CA ALA A 26 20.16 7.70 10.11
C ALA A 26 21.70 7.75 10.12
N GLU A 27 22.32 7.04 11.06
CA GLU A 27 23.78 6.86 11.08
C GLU A 27 24.26 6.06 9.87
N SER A 28 23.49 5.04 9.47
CA SER A 28 23.73 4.33 8.22
C SER A 28 22.42 3.85 7.59
N GLY A 29 22.36 3.82 6.27
CA GLY A 29 21.16 3.45 5.51
C GLY A 29 20.02 4.48 5.66
N GLY A 30 18.78 4.00 5.73
CA GLY A 30 17.60 4.83 6.00
C GLY A 30 17.16 5.73 4.87
N ALA A 31 17.65 5.52 3.65
CA ALA A 31 17.17 6.18 2.45
C ALA A 31 15.67 5.94 2.24
N THR A 32 15.02 6.85 1.54
CA THR A 32 13.65 6.67 1.05
C THR A 32 13.71 6.22 -0.41
N PRO A 33 13.43 4.92 -0.69
CA PRO A 33 13.31 4.44 -2.06
C PRO A 33 12.09 5.07 -2.71
N ILE A 34 12.24 5.44 -3.97
CA ILE A 34 11.23 6.06 -4.82
C ILE A 34 11.13 5.26 -6.13
N CYS A 35 9.91 4.88 -6.48
CA CYS A 35 9.62 4.25 -7.76
C CYS A 35 8.42 4.94 -8.42
N ARG A 36 8.58 5.36 -9.68
CA ARG A 36 7.48 5.91 -10.47
C ARG A 36 6.58 4.78 -10.97
N SER A 37 5.32 4.78 -10.55
CA SER A 37 4.37 3.73 -10.91
C SER A 37 3.82 3.83 -12.33
N ASP A 38 3.96 4.98 -13.00
CA ASP A 38 3.73 5.13 -14.43
C ASP A 38 4.84 4.45 -15.26
N CYS A 39 6.10 4.58 -14.86
CA CYS A 39 7.19 3.83 -15.46
C CYS A 39 7.06 2.32 -15.18
N LEU A 40 6.63 1.97 -13.96
CA LEU A 40 6.42 0.57 -13.60
C LEU A 40 5.31 -0.06 -14.45
N VAL A 41 4.14 0.57 -14.58
CA VAL A 41 3.05 0.00 -15.38
C VAL A 41 3.46 -0.17 -16.84
N ALA A 42 4.15 0.79 -17.43
CA ALA A 42 4.62 0.68 -18.82
C ALA A 42 5.57 -0.53 -19.01
N ARG A 43 6.45 -0.77 -18.03
CA ARG A 43 7.36 -1.91 -18.07
C ARG A 43 6.59 -3.23 -17.85
N LEU A 44 5.61 -3.26 -16.94
CA LEU A 44 4.76 -4.42 -16.69
C LEU A 44 3.86 -4.75 -17.90
N GLU A 45 3.35 -3.76 -18.62
CA GLU A 45 2.57 -3.96 -19.85
C GLU A 45 3.38 -4.67 -20.95
N HIS A 46 4.69 -4.42 -20.98
CA HIS A 46 5.59 -5.10 -21.91
C HIS A 46 5.95 -6.52 -21.46
N GLU A 47 6.25 -6.74 -20.15
CA GLU A 47 6.74 -8.01 -19.64
C GLU A 47 5.63 -8.95 -19.13
N LEU A 48 4.54 -8.40 -18.61
CA LEU A 48 3.41 -9.12 -17.97
C LEU A 48 2.05 -8.56 -18.41
N PRO A 49 1.74 -8.46 -19.72
CA PRO A 49 0.55 -7.77 -20.21
C PRO A 49 -0.77 -8.33 -19.63
N SER A 50 -0.91 -9.66 -19.57
CA SER A 50 -2.11 -10.32 -19.03
C SER A 50 -2.33 -10.02 -17.53
N PHE A 51 -1.27 -9.86 -16.77
CA PHE A 51 -1.34 -9.49 -15.35
C PHE A 51 -1.82 -8.05 -15.17
N VAL A 52 -1.29 -7.12 -15.97
CA VAL A 52 -1.72 -5.72 -15.93
C VAL A 52 -3.18 -5.57 -16.37
N GLU A 53 -3.59 -6.29 -17.41
CA GLU A 53 -4.99 -6.33 -17.86
C GLU A 53 -5.92 -6.89 -16.78
N ALA A 54 -5.52 -7.96 -16.09
CA ALA A 54 -6.29 -8.51 -14.97
C ALA A 54 -6.39 -7.51 -13.80
N CYS A 55 -5.30 -6.84 -13.42
CA CYS A 55 -5.31 -5.80 -12.38
C CYS A 55 -6.20 -4.61 -12.77
N ALA A 56 -6.21 -4.21 -14.04
CA ALA A 56 -7.02 -3.12 -14.54
C ALA A 56 -8.51 -3.50 -14.65
N GLY A 57 -8.81 -4.67 -15.23
CA GLY A 57 -10.17 -5.09 -15.54
C GLY A 57 -10.93 -5.67 -14.35
N LYS A 58 -10.29 -6.54 -13.57
CA LYS A 58 -10.89 -7.16 -12.38
C LYS A 58 -10.78 -6.27 -11.14
N GLY A 59 -9.77 -5.41 -11.07
CA GLY A 59 -9.44 -4.66 -9.86
C GLY A 59 -8.95 -5.57 -8.73
N LEU A 60 -8.84 -5.01 -7.54
CA LEU A 60 -8.31 -5.69 -6.35
C LEU A 60 -9.24 -5.49 -5.15
N ARG A 61 -9.31 -6.47 -4.26
CA ARG A 61 -9.92 -6.39 -2.94
C ARG A 61 -8.90 -6.69 -1.86
N TYR A 62 -9.01 -5.97 -0.76
CA TYR A 62 -8.16 -6.13 0.41
C TYR A 62 -9.03 -6.54 1.59
N THR A 63 -8.63 -7.61 2.26
CA THR A 63 -9.32 -8.12 3.46
C THR A 63 -8.37 -8.04 4.64
N HIS A 64 -8.82 -7.41 5.73
CA HIS A 64 -8.03 -7.27 6.95
C HIS A 64 -8.89 -7.59 8.16
N THR A 65 -8.30 -8.33 9.10
CA THR A 65 -8.90 -8.54 10.43
C THR A 65 -8.25 -7.57 11.41
N MET A 66 -9.09 -6.74 12.02
CA MET A 66 -8.68 -5.68 12.94
C MET A 66 -9.22 -5.97 14.33
N PRO A 67 -8.41 -5.85 15.40
CA PRO A 67 -8.87 -5.98 16.78
C PRO A 67 -9.82 -4.82 17.16
N ALA A 68 -10.49 -4.94 18.31
CA ALA A 68 -11.34 -3.88 18.83
C ALA A 68 -10.54 -2.68 19.34
N ASP A 69 -9.37 -2.92 19.92
CA ASP A 69 -8.48 -1.91 20.48
C ASP A 69 -7.12 -1.95 19.79
N ASP A 70 -6.42 -0.81 19.76
CA ASP A 70 -5.12 -0.71 19.12
C ASP A 70 -4.10 -1.62 19.83
N ASP A 71 -3.38 -2.42 19.06
CA ASP A 71 -2.31 -3.29 19.53
C ASP A 71 -1.03 -3.01 18.73
N PRO A 72 -0.11 -2.19 19.27
CA PRO A 72 1.17 -1.89 18.62
C PRO A 72 2.04 -3.13 18.36
N GLY A 73 1.78 -4.24 19.06
CA GLY A 73 2.47 -5.52 18.88
C GLY A 73 1.93 -6.36 17.74
N SER A 74 0.72 -6.06 17.24
CA SER A 74 0.12 -6.76 16.12
C SER A 74 0.66 -6.26 14.77
N GLY A 75 0.66 -7.11 13.75
CA GLY A 75 1.10 -6.74 12.40
C GLY A 75 0.30 -5.60 11.77
N MET A 76 -0.96 -5.39 12.17
CA MET A 76 -1.82 -4.28 11.73
C MET A 76 -1.65 -3.02 12.59
N GLY A 77 -1.38 -3.17 13.89
CA GLY A 77 -1.18 -2.08 14.84
C GLY A 77 -2.43 -1.23 15.15
N ARG A 78 -3.46 -1.26 14.31
CA ARG A 78 -4.66 -0.41 14.39
C ARG A 78 -5.92 -1.24 14.55
N SER A 79 -6.79 -0.77 15.45
CA SER A 79 -8.12 -1.32 15.66
C SER A 79 -9.11 -0.86 14.57
N TRP A 80 -10.28 -1.53 14.51
CA TRP A 80 -11.38 -1.05 13.67
C TRP A 80 -11.91 0.30 14.17
N ARG A 81 -11.83 0.56 15.49
CA ARG A 81 -12.22 1.86 16.07
C ARG A 81 -11.38 3.00 15.54
N SER A 82 -10.06 2.84 15.59
CA SER A 82 -9.14 3.87 15.11
C SER A 82 -9.17 3.98 13.58
N THR A 83 -9.34 2.88 12.87
CA THR A 83 -9.37 2.85 11.40
C THR A 83 -10.60 3.54 10.85
N PHE A 84 -11.80 3.21 11.37
CA PHE A 84 -13.07 3.79 10.89
C PHE A 84 -13.53 4.99 11.72
N ARG A 85 -12.76 5.40 12.75
CA ARG A 85 -13.09 6.51 13.66
C ARG A 85 -14.49 6.34 14.27
N ALA A 86 -14.76 5.16 14.83
CA ALA A 86 -16.06 4.79 15.35
C ALA A 86 -15.94 4.24 16.78
N ASP A 87 -16.81 4.71 17.67
CA ASP A 87 -16.83 4.30 19.09
C ASP A 87 -17.70 3.05 19.33
N SER A 88 -18.52 2.67 18.33
CA SER A 88 -19.45 1.54 18.41
C SER A 88 -19.48 0.73 17.11
N ARG A 89 -19.92 -0.53 17.19
CA ARG A 89 -20.14 -1.38 16.02
C ARG A 89 -21.10 -0.73 15.03
N ALA A 90 -22.22 -0.21 15.49
CA ALA A 90 -23.21 0.44 14.63
C ALA A 90 -22.60 1.66 13.89
N GLY A 91 -21.83 2.50 14.59
CA GLY A 91 -21.13 3.62 13.97
C GLY A 91 -20.08 3.16 12.95
N CYS A 92 -19.37 2.08 13.25
CA CYS A 92 -18.41 1.47 12.33
C CYS A 92 -19.10 0.96 11.06
N GLU A 93 -20.23 0.24 11.19
CA GLU A 93 -21.01 -0.27 10.06
C GLU A 93 -21.53 0.84 9.14
N VAL A 94 -22.02 1.94 9.71
CA VAL A 94 -22.43 3.12 8.94
C VAL A 94 -21.23 3.65 8.14
N ARG A 95 -20.08 3.84 8.78
CA ARG A 95 -18.88 4.34 8.11
C ARG A 95 -18.36 3.39 7.04
N MET A 96 -18.40 2.10 7.30
CA MET A 96 -18.02 1.07 6.32
C MET A 96 -18.96 1.06 5.11
N ALA A 97 -20.27 1.17 5.32
CA ALA A 97 -21.25 1.26 4.24
C ALA A 97 -21.03 2.48 3.35
N GLU A 98 -20.75 3.66 3.94
CA GLU A 98 -20.38 4.87 3.19
C GLU A 98 -19.15 4.68 2.30
N LEU A 99 -18.18 3.89 2.74
CA LEU A 99 -16.95 3.60 2.04
C LEU A 99 -17.03 2.35 1.15
N GLY A 100 -18.15 1.65 1.13
CA GLY A 100 -18.39 0.45 0.32
C GLY A 100 -17.73 -0.83 0.84
N TYR A 101 -17.30 -0.86 2.12
CA TYR A 101 -16.75 -2.06 2.73
C TYR A 101 -17.82 -3.08 3.09
N SER A 102 -17.45 -4.36 3.06
CA SER A 102 -18.20 -5.44 3.75
C SER A 102 -17.53 -5.80 5.07
N ALA A 103 -18.37 -6.21 6.06
CA ALA A 103 -17.94 -6.48 7.42
C ALA A 103 -18.35 -7.89 7.87
N VAL A 104 -17.45 -8.57 8.55
CA VAL A 104 -17.74 -9.79 9.33
C VAL A 104 -17.22 -9.58 10.75
N TRP A 105 -18.14 -9.55 11.73
CA TRP A 105 -17.77 -9.47 13.13
C TRP A 105 -17.43 -10.84 13.68
N ASN A 106 -16.27 -10.96 14.28
CA ASN A 106 -15.81 -12.18 14.91
C ASN A 106 -16.29 -12.26 16.38
N SER A 107 -16.32 -13.47 16.93
CA SER A 107 -16.78 -13.72 18.32
C SER A 107 -15.89 -13.08 19.38
N ASP A 108 -14.62 -12.83 19.07
CA ASP A 108 -13.65 -12.15 19.94
C ASP A 108 -13.76 -10.61 19.90
N GLY A 109 -14.71 -10.07 19.14
CA GLY A 109 -14.89 -8.63 18.98
C GLY A 109 -14.04 -7.99 17.89
N SER A 110 -13.20 -8.74 17.21
CA SER A 110 -12.48 -8.27 16.03
C SER A 110 -13.40 -8.13 14.82
N LEU A 111 -12.96 -7.35 13.85
CA LEU A 111 -13.67 -7.08 12.59
C LEU A 111 -12.84 -7.54 11.41
N THR A 112 -13.36 -8.43 10.60
CA THR A 112 -12.84 -8.72 9.26
C THR A 112 -13.53 -7.81 8.26
N ALA A 113 -12.79 -6.85 7.71
CA ALA A 113 -13.27 -5.86 6.75
C ALA A 113 -12.69 -6.14 5.37
N THR A 114 -13.55 -6.15 4.35
CA THR A 114 -13.14 -6.28 2.95
C THR A 114 -13.51 -5.01 2.19
N THR A 115 -12.57 -4.44 1.44
CA THR A 115 -12.79 -3.23 0.65
C THR A 115 -13.79 -3.47 -0.49
N PRO A 116 -14.39 -2.42 -1.05
CA PRO A 116 -14.95 -2.51 -2.40
C PRO A 116 -13.86 -2.92 -3.40
N VAL A 117 -14.24 -3.23 -4.62
CA VAL A 117 -13.25 -3.43 -5.69
C VAL A 117 -12.56 -2.11 -5.97
N LEU A 118 -11.25 -2.07 -5.75
CA LEU A 118 -10.39 -0.94 -6.03
C LEU A 118 -9.63 -1.18 -7.33
N SER A 119 -9.44 -0.13 -8.13
CA SER A 119 -8.67 -0.25 -9.36
C SER A 119 -7.20 -0.57 -9.05
N GLY A 120 -6.65 -1.63 -9.64
CA GLY A 120 -5.23 -1.96 -9.51
C GLY A 120 -4.32 -1.14 -10.44
N VAL A 121 -4.89 -0.61 -11.53
CA VAL A 121 -4.26 0.30 -12.48
C VAL A 121 -5.19 1.47 -12.71
N LYS A 122 -4.72 2.70 -12.49
CA LYS A 122 -5.51 3.92 -12.68
C LYS A 122 -5.07 4.68 -13.93
N ASN A 123 -6.03 5.31 -14.60
CA ASN A 123 -5.77 6.33 -15.60
C ASN A 123 -5.93 7.70 -14.93
N LEU A 124 -4.91 8.54 -15.01
CA LEU A 124 -4.93 9.90 -14.48
C LEU A 124 -5.50 10.87 -15.52
N GLU A 125 -5.93 12.04 -15.07
CA GLU A 125 -6.52 13.07 -15.94
C GLU A 125 -5.55 13.57 -17.04
N ASP A 126 -4.25 13.50 -16.76
CA ASP A 126 -3.19 13.87 -17.72
C ASP A 126 -2.85 12.74 -18.72
N GLY A 127 -3.61 11.66 -18.71
CA GLY A 127 -3.46 10.52 -19.61
C GLY A 127 -2.44 9.46 -19.16
N ARG A 128 -1.71 9.69 -18.07
CA ARG A 128 -0.81 8.66 -17.54
C ARG A 128 -1.57 7.50 -16.95
N ARG A 129 -1.07 6.28 -17.18
CA ARG A 129 -1.49 5.09 -16.45
C ARG A 129 -0.51 4.85 -15.30
N VAL A 130 -1.02 4.38 -14.16
CA VAL A 130 -0.22 4.13 -12.95
C VAL A 130 -0.61 2.81 -12.31
N PHE A 131 0.38 2.05 -11.81
CA PHE A 131 0.17 0.82 -11.04
C PHE A 131 -0.12 1.20 -9.58
N PHE A 132 -1.36 1.60 -9.30
CA PHE A 132 -1.78 2.19 -8.03
C PHE A 132 -2.44 1.16 -7.12
N ASN A 133 -1.65 0.46 -6.33
CA ASN A 133 -2.09 -0.62 -5.43
C ASN A 133 -1.03 -0.92 -4.35
N GLN A 134 -1.28 -1.94 -3.52
CA GLN A 134 -0.37 -2.38 -2.46
C GLN A 134 0.38 -3.70 -2.78
N LEU A 135 0.30 -4.23 -3.98
CA LEU A 135 0.88 -5.53 -4.30
C LEU A 135 2.39 -5.56 -4.06
N ILE A 136 3.11 -4.51 -4.48
CA ILE A 136 4.56 -4.44 -4.29
C ILE A 136 4.92 -4.49 -2.81
N ALA A 137 4.24 -3.73 -1.96
CA ALA A 137 4.47 -3.74 -0.52
C ALA A 137 4.16 -5.09 0.10
N ALA A 138 3.02 -5.68 -0.25
CA ALA A 138 2.54 -6.93 0.33
C ALA A 138 3.44 -8.11 -0.02
N TYR A 139 3.98 -8.18 -1.25
CA TYR A 139 4.73 -9.32 -1.73
C TYR A 139 6.27 -9.17 -1.68
N SER A 140 6.81 -7.96 -1.56
CA SER A 140 8.28 -7.74 -1.53
C SER A 140 9.00 -8.39 -0.35
N GLY A 141 8.29 -8.81 0.69
CA GLY A 141 8.84 -9.53 1.85
C GLY A 141 8.95 -11.04 1.64
N PHE A 142 8.34 -11.59 0.58
CA PHE A 142 8.23 -13.01 0.30
C PHE A 142 9.13 -13.39 -0.88
N GLY A 143 9.65 -14.62 -0.87
CA GLY A 143 10.49 -15.13 -1.97
C GLY A 143 9.65 -15.69 -3.13
N PRO A 144 10.33 -16.16 -4.21
CA PRO A 144 9.67 -16.72 -5.39
C PRO A 144 8.89 -18.02 -5.10
N ALA A 145 9.10 -18.66 -3.97
CA ALA A 145 8.44 -19.90 -3.56
C ALA A 145 6.97 -19.73 -3.11
N GLY A 146 6.44 -18.49 -3.19
CA GLY A 146 4.99 -18.27 -3.18
C GLY A 146 4.30 -18.49 -1.83
N GLU A 147 4.95 -18.26 -0.70
CA GLU A 147 4.20 -17.95 0.51
C GLU A 147 3.53 -16.60 0.30
N SER A 148 2.38 -16.64 -0.38
CA SER A 148 1.51 -15.47 -0.52
C SER A 148 1.19 -14.92 0.86
N PRO A 149 1.24 -13.61 1.06
CA PRO A 149 0.64 -13.03 2.24
C PRO A 149 -0.81 -13.50 2.27
N ASP A 150 -1.11 -14.27 3.26
CA ASP A 150 -2.38 -14.75 3.75
C ASP A 150 -3.60 -14.13 3.04
N HIS A 151 -4.13 -14.72 2.01
CA HIS A 151 -5.38 -14.39 1.29
C HIS A 151 -5.97 -12.96 1.44
N SER A 152 -5.17 -12.03 1.96
CA SER A 152 -5.58 -10.66 2.27
C SER A 152 -5.79 -9.79 1.03
N ILE A 153 -5.26 -10.22 -0.12
CA ILE A 153 -5.44 -9.52 -1.40
C ILE A 153 -5.86 -10.54 -2.46
N ALA A 154 -6.93 -10.22 -3.19
CA ALA A 154 -7.42 -10.99 -4.30
C ALA A 154 -7.86 -10.07 -5.45
N PHE A 155 -8.07 -10.61 -6.63
CA PHE A 155 -8.79 -9.89 -7.67
C PHE A 155 -10.22 -9.55 -7.23
N GLY A 156 -10.83 -8.56 -7.86
CA GLY A 156 -12.17 -8.10 -7.52
C GLY A 156 -13.26 -9.16 -7.64
N ASP A 157 -13.05 -10.18 -8.47
CA ASP A 157 -13.92 -11.35 -8.63
C ASP A 157 -13.65 -12.47 -7.59
N GLY A 158 -12.64 -12.28 -6.73
CA GLY A 158 -12.23 -13.26 -5.71
C GLY A 158 -11.17 -14.25 -6.18
N GLU A 159 -10.74 -14.21 -7.45
CA GLU A 159 -9.66 -15.05 -7.95
C GLU A 159 -8.34 -14.70 -7.28
N LYS A 160 -7.52 -15.73 -7.02
CA LYS A 160 -6.20 -15.55 -6.41
C LYS A 160 -5.24 -14.86 -7.37
N LEU A 161 -4.38 -14.03 -6.81
CA LEU A 161 -3.29 -13.40 -7.55
C LEU A 161 -2.23 -14.45 -7.96
N PRO A 162 -1.70 -14.38 -9.19
CA PRO A 162 -0.58 -15.22 -9.63
C PRO A 162 0.71 -14.75 -8.94
N ALA A 163 1.15 -15.50 -7.92
CA ALA A 163 2.25 -15.10 -7.04
C ALA A 163 3.57 -14.88 -7.79
N ASP A 164 3.85 -15.65 -8.83
CA ASP A 164 5.02 -15.53 -9.70
C ASP A 164 5.02 -14.20 -10.48
N MET A 165 3.86 -13.77 -11.01
CA MET A 165 3.73 -12.50 -11.71
C MET A 165 3.85 -11.31 -10.74
N VAL A 166 3.25 -11.40 -9.55
CA VAL A 166 3.40 -10.37 -8.53
C VAL A 166 4.86 -10.28 -8.05
N TRP A 167 5.53 -11.41 -7.87
CA TRP A 167 6.95 -11.43 -7.54
C TRP A 167 7.81 -10.78 -8.63
N LYS A 168 7.55 -11.10 -9.89
CA LYS A 168 8.24 -10.45 -11.02
C LYS A 168 7.99 -8.94 -11.04
N ALA A 169 6.77 -8.49 -10.74
CA ALA A 169 6.45 -7.07 -10.61
C ALA A 169 7.25 -6.41 -9.48
N CYS A 170 7.47 -7.09 -8.34
CA CYS A 170 8.33 -6.59 -7.26
C CYS A 170 9.79 -6.42 -7.71
N GLN A 171 10.31 -7.36 -8.50
CA GLN A 171 11.68 -7.27 -9.04
C GLN A 171 11.81 -6.06 -9.98
N ILE A 172 10.88 -5.89 -10.92
CA ILE A 172 10.86 -4.75 -11.85
C ILE A 172 10.73 -3.43 -11.08
N ALA A 173 9.90 -3.36 -10.04
CA ALA A 173 9.78 -2.16 -9.21
C ALA A 173 11.10 -1.82 -8.49
N GLU A 174 11.84 -2.81 -7.98
CA GLU A 174 13.15 -2.57 -7.35
C GLU A 174 14.19 -2.10 -8.40
N GLU A 175 14.19 -2.65 -9.62
CA GLU A 175 15.07 -2.20 -10.74
C GLU A 175 14.83 -0.73 -11.12
N LEU A 176 13.57 -0.27 -11.07
CA LEU A 176 13.18 1.11 -11.41
C LEU A 176 13.33 2.09 -10.25
N THR A 177 13.78 1.61 -9.09
CA THR A 177 13.87 2.40 -7.86
C THR A 177 15.17 3.20 -7.78
N PHE A 178 15.06 4.44 -7.33
CA PHE A 178 16.19 5.23 -6.83
C PHE A 178 15.97 5.64 -5.37
N ASP A 179 17.06 5.91 -4.66
CA ASP A 179 17.05 6.20 -3.24
C ASP A 179 17.32 7.69 -2.95
N ILE A 180 16.41 8.33 -2.22
CA ILE A 180 16.67 9.66 -1.64
C ILE A 180 17.53 9.44 -0.39
N GLN A 181 18.79 9.92 -0.45
CA GLN A 181 19.69 9.99 0.69
C GLN A 181 19.41 11.26 1.47
N TRP A 182 19.07 11.12 2.75
CA TRP A 182 18.67 12.26 3.56
C TRP A 182 19.83 13.00 4.20
N GLN A 183 19.72 14.32 4.21
CA GLN A 183 20.52 15.23 5.04
C GLN A 183 19.59 16.07 5.91
N THR A 184 20.03 16.47 7.10
CA THR A 184 19.26 17.33 8.00
C THR A 184 18.78 18.59 7.26
N GLY A 185 17.50 18.92 7.41
CA GLY A 185 16.87 20.09 6.80
C GLY A 185 16.35 19.86 5.37
N GLN A 186 16.64 18.71 4.73
CA GLN A 186 16.09 18.42 3.41
C GLN A 186 14.60 18.10 3.48
N MET A 187 13.90 18.47 2.41
CA MET A 187 12.48 18.19 2.22
C MET A 187 12.25 17.54 0.86
N ALA A 188 11.29 16.62 0.80
CA ALA A 188 10.79 16.06 -0.44
C ALA A 188 9.26 16.12 -0.48
N ILE A 189 8.72 16.44 -1.66
CA ILE A 189 7.29 16.37 -1.97
C ILE A 189 7.11 15.19 -2.92
N VAL A 190 6.18 14.30 -2.58
CA VAL A 190 5.86 13.10 -3.36
C VAL A 190 4.42 13.19 -3.82
N ASP A 191 4.19 13.14 -5.13
CA ASP A 191 2.87 12.93 -5.70
C ASP A 191 2.49 11.46 -5.52
N ASN A 192 1.54 11.21 -4.62
CA ASN A 192 1.11 9.86 -4.28
C ASN A 192 0.37 9.14 -5.42
N HIS A 193 -0.17 9.87 -6.39
CA HIS A 193 -0.84 9.23 -7.53
C HIS A 193 0.13 8.50 -8.47
N VAL A 194 1.37 8.97 -8.58
CA VAL A 194 2.35 8.45 -9.53
C VAL A 194 3.60 7.86 -8.90
N THR A 195 3.78 8.00 -7.58
CA THR A 195 5.05 7.66 -6.94
C THR A 195 4.85 6.77 -5.73
N MET A 196 5.39 5.57 -5.79
CA MET A 196 5.58 4.72 -4.63
C MET A 196 6.82 5.15 -3.84
N HIS A 197 6.74 5.00 -2.54
CA HIS A 197 7.84 5.27 -1.61
C HIS A 197 7.98 4.16 -0.57
N GLY A 198 9.08 4.20 0.17
CA GLY A 198 9.33 3.24 1.23
C GLY A 198 10.41 3.72 2.20
N ARG A 199 11.02 2.78 2.92
CA ARG A 199 12.14 3.05 3.81
C ARG A 199 13.14 1.90 3.77
N ARG A 200 14.38 2.18 3.41
CA ARG A 200 15.49 1.22 3.51
C ARG A 200 15.78 0.91 4.99
N ARG A 201 16.40 -0.24 5.25
CA ARG A 201 16.91 -0.57 6.59
C ARG A 201 17.91 0.49 7.04
N PHE A 202 18.00 0.73 8.32
CA PHE A 202 18.90 1.72 8.90
C PHE A 202 19.38 1.30 10.30
N SER A 203 20.44 1.94 10.77
CA SER A 203 20.90 1.89 12.16
C SER A 203 20.93 3.29 12.77
N GLY A 204 20.94 3.34 14.09
CA GLY A 204 20.92 4.58 14.84
C GLY A 204 19.55 5.25 14.88
N VAL A 205 19.52 6.52 15.27
CA VAL A 205 18.32 7.34 15.32
C VAL A 205 18.03 7.90 13.92
N ARG A 206 16.78 7.81 13.50
CA ARG A 206 16.29 8.41 12.25
C ARG A 206 14.97 9.11 12.50
N LYS A 207 14.87 10.39 12.17
CA LYS A 207 13.63 11.16 12.29
C LYS A 207 13.31 11.89 11.00
N ILE A 208 12.40 11.29 10.23
CA ILE A 208 11.78 11.88 9.06
C ILE A 208 10.33 12.15 9.40
N LEU A 209 9.95 13.41 9.41
CA LEU A 209 8.56 13.83 9.60
C LEU A 209 7.80 13.65 8.29
N ALA A 210 6.53 13.24 8.39
CA ALA A 210 5.67 13.09 7.23
C ALA A 210 4.35 13.85 7.46
N ALA A 211 3.87 14.51 6.42
CA ALA A 211 2.53 15.12 6.38
C ALA A 211 1.81 14.63 5.12
N LEU A 212 0.51 14.31 5.29
CA LEU A 212 -0.37 13.82 4.25
C LEU A 212 -1.35 14.91 3.87
N ILE A 213 -1.56 15.11 2.56
CA ILE A 213 -2.49 16.10 2.02
C ILE A 213 -3.50 15.41 1.12
N ALA A 214 -4.79 15.71 1.37
CA ALA A 214 -5.91 15.23 0.54
C ALA A 214 -5.95 15.93 -0.83
#